data_6248bababbc6b5433bb7570f11e8d9f7
#
_entry.id   6248bababbc6b5433bb7570f11e8d9f7
#
_cell.length_a   1.000
_cell.length_b   1.000
_cell.length_c   1.000
_cell.angle_alpha   90.00
_cell.angle_beta   90.00
_cell.angle_gamma   90.00
#
_symmetry.space_group_name_H-M   'P 1'
#
loop_
_entity.id
_entity.type
_entity.pdbx_description
1 polymer ?
#
loop_
_entity_poly.entity_id
_entity_poly.type
_entity_poly.pdbx_seq_one_letter_code
_entity_poly.pdbx_strand_id
1 'polypeptide(L)'
;ASVVGIIGTDFNEFSSGDGSVVCDLYEDENIPLTLSIDDFKKVTENAGLPYPEEEVTKLQDDSSHAIKKLKNYYNRPRPHVLASSMGMKLDNVQLNSMKTPSYPSGHSAQSKLIANVLSDKYPELKEQFQNEAKQISDSRNVARAHYKSDSTFGTRIGDDMYNYLKQNNYGVRSI
;
A
#
# COMPACT_ATOMS: atom_id res chain seq x y z
N ALA A 1 -23.67 18.35 -0.84
CA ALA A 1 -23.27 17.11 -1.52
C ALA A 1 -23.23 16.00 -0.48
N SER A 2 -24.09 14.99 -0.64
CA SER A 2 -24.19 13.92 0.33
C SER A 2 -22.90 13.09 0.34
N VAL A 3 -22.28 13.00 1.50
CA VAL A 3 -21.14 12.12 1.80
C VAL A 3 -21.59 10.63 1.82
N VAL A 4 -22.83 10.36 1.47
CA VAL A 4 -23.45 9.04 1.40
C VAL A 4 -22.91 8.31 0.17
N GLY A 5 -21.85 7.60 0.33
CA GLY A 5 -21.19 6.81 -0.74
C GLY A 5 -19.71 6.57 -0.50
N ILE A 6 -19.14 7.17 0.53
CA ILE A 6 -17.75 6.94 0.88
C ILE A 6 -17.72 5.85 1.93
N ILE A 7 -17.83 4.61 1.45
CA ILE A 7 -17.78 3.43 2.32
C ILE A 7 -16.43 3.39 3.03
N GLY A 8 -16.48 3.39 4.38
CA GLY A 8 -15.32 3.22 5.23
C GLY A 8 -14.44 4.46 5.38
N THR A 9 -14.90 5.65 4.99
CA THR A 9 -14.21 6.88 5.36
C THR A 9 -14.70 7.27 6.75
N ASP A 10 -13.88 7.07 7.75
CA ASP A 10 -14.15 7.63 9.07
C ASP A 10 -13.97 9.14 8.95
N PHE A 11 -15.00 9.90 9.39
CA PHE A 11 -14.96 11.36 9.37
C PHE A 11 -13.77 11.91 10.17
N ASN A 12 -13.29 11.14 11.15
CA ASN A 12 -12.13 11.45 11.96
C ASN A 12 -10.80 11.41 11.19
N GLU A 13 -10.74 10.73 10.03
CA GLU A 13 -9.55 10.77 9.17
C GLU A 13 -9.36 12.12 8.47
N PHE A 14 -10.38 12.98 8.48
CA PHE A 14 -10.39 14.26 7.76
C PHE A 14 -10.54 15.50 8.61
N SER A 15 -11.04 15.40 9.84
CA SER A 15 -11.23 16.59 10.67
C SER A 15 -10.30 16.59 11.85
N SER A 16 -9.37 17.54 11.87
CA SER A 16 -8.87 18.07 13.14
C SER A 16 -9.99 18.88 13.78
N GLY A 17 -10.02 18.99 15.10
CA GLY A 17 -11.03 19.73 15.84
C GLY A 17 -11.14 21.23 15.52
N ASP A 18 -10.31 21.74 14.61
CA ASP A 18 -10.34 23.13 14.10
C ASP A 18 -10.97 23.21 12.69
N GLY A 19 -11.50 22.10 12.15
CA GLY A 19 -12.13 22.06 10.83
C GLY A 19 -11.15 22.04 9.65
N SER A 20 -9.86 21.90 9.89
CA SER A 20 -8.90 21.63 8.82
C SER A 20 -8.97 20.17 8.37
N VAL A 21 -8.84 19.95 7.07
CA VAL A 21 -8.69 18.59 6.54
C VAL A 21 -7.30 18.09 6.90
N VAL A 22 -7.23 17.24 7.89
CA VAL A 22 -6.02 16.49 8.21
C VAL A 22 -6.27 15.06 7.80
N CYS A 23 -5.69 14.64 6.69
CA CYS A 23 -5.24 13.26 6.62
C CYS A 23 -4.29 13.11 7.81
N ASP A 24 -4.58 12.18 8.74
CA ASP A 24 -3.69 11.91 9.86
C ASP A 24 -2.25 12.02 9.38
N LEU A 25 -1.62 13.13 9.74
CA LEU A 25 -0.26 13.40 9.33
C LEU A 25 0.59 12.33 10.01
N TYR A 26 1.15 11.48 9.21
CA TYR A 26 2.22 10.64 9.68
C TYR A 26 3.33 11.59 10.11
N GLU A 27 3.62 11.65 11.39
CA GLU A 27 4.59 12.59 11.96
C GLU A 27 6.03 12.27 11.55
N ASP A 28 6.26 11.16 10.89
CA ASP A 28 7.59 10.77 10.42
C ASP A 28 7.90 11.36 9.04
N GLU A 29 8.27 12.64 9.03
CA GLU A 29 8.71 13.35 7.83
C GLU A 29 9.99 12.78 7.20
N ASN A 30 10.63 11.79 7.82
CA ASN A 30 11.88 11.20 7.36
C ASN A 30 11.69 10.02 6.39
N ILE A 31 10.45 9.58 6.15
CA ILE A 31 10.20 8.48 5.22
C ILE A 31 10.32 8.98 3.77
N PRO A 32 11.23 8.42 2.96
CA PRO A 32 11.36 8.81 1.57
C PRO A 32 10.07 8.54 0.78
N LEU A 33 9.56 9.55 0.08
CA LEU A 33 8.35 9.42 -0.75
C LEU A 33 8.57 8.61 -2.04
N THR A 34 9.82 8.32 -2.37
CA THR A 34 10.24 7.55 -3.56
C THR A 34 10.27 6.04 -3.33
N LEU A 35 9.99 5.56 -2.10
CA LEU A 35 10.00 4.14 -1.80
C LEU A 35 9.03 3.37 -2.71
N SER A 36 9.48 2.23 -3.20
CA SER A 36 8.76 1.37 -4.13
C SER A 36 9.07 -0.11 -3.89
N ILE A 37 8.39 -0.98 -4.62
CA ILE A 37 8.65 -2.44 -4.59
C ILE A 37 10.11 -2.78 -4.95
N ASP A 38 10.76 -1.95 -5.76
CA ASP A 38 12.16 -2.18 -6.16
C ASP A 38 13.15 -2.06 -4.98
N ASP A 39 12.75 -1.43 -3.89
CA ASP A 39 13.59 -1.29 -2.69
C ASP A 39 13.83 -2.63 -1.97
N PHE A 40 12.97 -3.63 -2.16
CA PHE A 40 13.23 -5.00 -1.68
C PHE A 40 14.52 -5.60 -2.25
N LYS A 41 14.89 -5.22 -3.47
CA LYS A 41 16.14 -5.66 -4.10
C LYS A 41 17.36 -5.24 -3.29
N LYS A 42 17.36 -4.05 -2.72
CA LYS A 42 18.43 -3.55 -1.86
C LYS A 42 18.63 -4.41 -0.61
N VAL A 43 17.55 -4.92 -0.04
CA VAL A 43 17.62 -5.80 1.15
C VAL A 43 18.37 -7.09 0.83
N THR A 44 18.08 -7.73 -0.29
CA THR A 44 18.78 -8.96 -0.71
C THR A 44 20.22 -8.67 -1.14
N GLU A 45 20.47 -7.62 -1.91
CA GLU A 45 21.81 -7.21 -2.35
C GLU A 45 22.73 -6.93 -1.18
N ASN A 46 22.25 -6.20 -0.16
CA ASN A 46 23.02 -5.92 1.05
C ASN A 46 23.39 -7.18 1.84
N ALA A 47 22.59 -8.23 1.73
CA ALA A 47 22.85 -9.54 2.35
C ALA A 47 23.68 -10.48 1.44
N GLY A 48 24.02 -10.06 0.22
CA GLY A 48 24.73 -10.90 -0.74
C GLY A 48 23.89 -12.03 -1.33
N LEU A 49 22.56 -11.88 -1.34
CA LEU A 49 21.61 -12.88 -1.82
C LEU A 49 20.97 -12.46 -3.15
N PRO A 50 20.62 -13.42 -4.02
CA PRO A 50 19.97 -13.10 -5.28
C PRO A 50 18.55 -12.60 -5.06
N TYR A 51 18.13 -11.58 -5.82
CA TYR A 51 16.76 -11.09 -5.83
C TYR A 51 15.93 -11.86 -6.87
N PRO A 52 14.78 -12.44 -6.49
CA PRO A 52 13.96 -13.22 -7.41
C PRO A 52 13.05 -12.32 -8.27
N GLU A 53 13.64 -11.60 -9.21
CA GLU A 53 12.97 -10.53 -9.97
C GLU A 53 11.76 -11.00 -10.77
N GLU A 54 11.87 -12.15 -11.44
CA GLU A 54 10.76 -12.72 -12.22
C GLU A 54 9.57 -13.10 -11.33
N GLU A 55 9.84 -13.69 -10.17
CA GLU A 55 8.82 -14.07 -9.20
C GLU A 55 8.11 -12.84 -8.63
N VAL A 56 8.87 -11.81 -8.25
CA VAL A 56 8.31 -10.56 -7.75
C VAL A 56 7.47 -9.85 -8.81
N THR A 57 7.96 -9.76 -10.03
CA THR A 57 7.21 -9.17 -11.14
C THR A 57 5.90 -9.91 -11.38
N LYS A 58 5.93 -11.24 -11.35
CA LYS A 58 4.72 -12.05 -11.49
C LYS A 58 3.72 -11.80 -10.36
N LEU A 59 4.18 -11.69 -9.12
CA LEU A 59 3.32 -11.36 -7.98
C LEU A 59 2.67 -9.98 -8.12
N GLN A 60 3.42 -8.99 -8.61
CA GLN A 60 2.89 -7.65 -8.89
C GLN A 60 1.80 -7.70 -9.97
N ASP A 61 2.04 -8.38 -11.07
CA ASP A 61 1.11 -8.47 -12.19
C ASP A 61 -0.18 -9.20 -11.77
N ASP A 62 -0.04 -10.35 -11.14
CA ASP A 62 -1.19 -11.17 -10.70
C ASP A 62 -2.03 -10.45 -9.64
N SER A 63 -1.39 -9.81 -8.67
CA SER A 63 -2.09 -9.06 -7.60
C SER A 63 -2.75 -7.80 -8.11
N SER A 64 -2.19 -7.14 -9.12
CA SER A 64 -2.72 -5.91 -9.70
C SER A 64 -4.16 -6.07 -10.19
N HIS A 65 -4.50 -7.21 -10.77
CA HIS A 65 -5.86 -7.48 -11.26
C HIS A 65 -6.88 -7.52 -10.12
N ALA A 66 -6.57 -8.23 -9.05
CA ALA A 66 -7.45 -8.33 -7.88
C ALA A 66 -7.60 -6.98 -7.17
N ILE A 67 -6.50 -6.27 -6.96
CA ILE A 67 -6.49 -4.94 -6.34
C ILE A 67 -7.32 -3.95 -7.17
N LYS A 68 -7.18 -3.95 -8.49
CA LYS A 68 -7.94 -3.07 -9.39
C LYS A 68 -9.44 -3.35 -9.33
N LYS A 69 -9.84 -4.63 -9.26
CA LYS A 69 -11.25 -4.99 -9.06
C LYS A 69 -11.81 -4.44 -7.75
N LEU A 70 -11.07 -4.57 -6.66
CA LEU A 70 -11.45 -4.02 -5.36
C LEU A 70 -11.55 -2.49 -5.40
N LYS A 71 -10.58 -1.82 -6.00
CA LYS A 71 -10.60 -0.36 -6.18
C LYS A 71 -11.85 0.11 -6.94
N ASN A 72 -12.20 -0.56 -8.02
CA ASN A 72 -13.37 -0.22 -8.82
C ASN A 72 -14.68 -0.53 -8.09
N TYR A 73 -14.71 -1.60 -7.29
CA TYR A 73 -15.88 -1.95 -6.48
C TYR A 73 -16.19 -0.92 -5.41
N TYR A 74 -15.20 -0.53 -4.61
CA TYR A 74 -15.36 0.46 -3.55
C TYR A 74 -15.43 1.90 -4.08
N ASN A 75 -14.69 2.19 -5.13
CA ASN A 75 -14.64 3.48 -5.82
C ASN A 75 -14.46 4.69 -4.87
N ARG A 76 -13.62 4.53 -3.85
CA ARG A 76 -13.35 5.60 -2.89
C ARG A 76 -12.55 6.72 -3.55
N PRO A 77 -12.98 7.99 -3.45
CA PRO A 77 -12.20 9.11 -3.95
C PRO A 77 -10.89 9.26 -3.17
N ARG A 78 -9.84 9.67 -3.86
CA ARG A 78 -8.57 10.01 -3.24
C ARG A 78 -8.71 11.19 -2.27
N PRO A 79 -7.82 11.32 -1.25
CA PRO A 79 -7.88 12.43 -0.30
C PRO A 79 -7.98 13.82 -0.94
N HIS A 80 -7.18 14.09 -1.98
CA HIS A 80 -7.22 15.38 -2.69
C HIS A 80 -8.53 15.64 -3.45
N VAL A 81 -9.16 14.58 -3.97
CA VAL A 81 -10.45 14.68 -4.68
C VAL A 81 -11.56 14.98 -3.67
N LEU A 82 -11.58 14.30 -2.55
CA LEU A 82 -12.56 14.53 -1.50
C LEU A 82 -12.40 15.94 -0.90
N ALA A 83 -11.17 16.35 -0.59
CA ALA A 83 -10.89 17.70 -0.09
C ALA A 83 -11.42 18.77 -1.06
N SER A 84 -11.14 18.61 -2.35
CA SER A 84 -11.63 19.54 -3.39
C SER A 84 -13.16 19.59 -3.44
N SER A 85 -13.86 18.45 -3.31
CA SER A 85 -15.32 18.41 -3.29
C SER A 85 -15.94 19.11 -2.07
N MET A 86 -15.18 19.23 -0.99
CA MET A 86 -15.55 19.95 0.22
C MET A 86 -15.13 21.43 0.22
N GLY A 87 -14.60 21.93 -0.91
CA GLY A 87 -14.06 23.29 -1.03
C GLY A 87 -12.74 23.52 -0.29
N MET A 88 -12.02 22.44 0.04
CA MET A 88 -10.77 22.49 0.80
C MET A 88 -9.59 22.14 -0.10
N LYS A 89 -8.44 22.72 0.18
CA LYS A 89 -7.19 22.39 -0.50
C LYS A 89 -6.36 21.46 0.37
N LEU A 90 -6.01 20.30 -0.18
CA LEU A 90 -5.07 19.39 0.46
C LEU A 90 -3.70 19.56 -0.23
N ASP A 91 -2.68 19.82 0.58
CA ASP A 91 -1.30 19.81 0.12
C ASP A 91 -0.81 18.35 0.03
N ASN A 92 -0.67 17.85 -1.19
CA ASN A 92 -0.29 16.47 -1.46
C ASN A 92 0.79 16.40 -2.55
N VAL A 93 1.57 15.32 -2.52
CA VAL A 93 2.51 15.00 -3.59
C VAL A 93 1.76 14.33 -4.74
N GLN A 94 1.92 14.83 -5.96
CA GLN A 94 1.33 14.22 -7.15
C GLN A 94 2.09 12.95 -7.53
N LEU A 95 1.42 11.82 -7.48
CA LEU A 95 1.95 10.52 -7.85
C LEU A 95 1.15 9.93 -9.00
N ASN A 96 1.83 9.25 -9.94
CA ASN A 96 1.17 8.60 -11.08
C ASN A 96 0.12 7.57 -10.65
N SER A 97 0.32 6.91 -9.53
CA SER A 97 -0.60 5.93 -8.95
C SER A 97 -1.94 6.52 -8.48
N MET A 98 -2.04 7.86 -8.35
CA MET A 98 -3.25 8.55 -7.86
C MET A 98 -4.38 8.67 -8.90
N LYS A 99 -4.19 8.11 -10.09
CA LYS A 99 -5.21 8.10 -11.16
C LYS A 99 -6.31 7.05 -10.96
N THR A 100 -6.15 6.15 -10.01
CA THR A 100 -7.12 5.09 -9.67
C THR A 100 -7.80 5.40 -8.33
N PRO A 101 -8.97 4.77 -8.03
CA PRO A 101 -9.60 4.93 -6.72
C PRO A 101 -8.68 4.59 -5.54
N SER A 102 -9.00 5.15 -4.37
CA SER A 102 -8.11 5.16 -3.21
C SER A 102 -8.02 3.80 -2.49
N TYR A 103 -9.14 3.11 -2.34
CA TYR A 103 -9.28 1.97 -1.43
C TYR A 103 -9.41 0.64 -2.18
N PRO A 104 -8.60 -0.37 -1.86
CA PRO A 104 -7.46 -0.39 -0.94
C PRO A 104 -6.18 0.23 -1.54
N SER A 105 -5.17 0.50 -0.69
CA SER A 105 -3.84 0.89 -1.16
C SER A 105 -3.15 -0.28 -1.86
N GLY A 106 -2.84 -0.10 -3.14
CA GLY A 106 -2.14 -1.11 -3.95
C GLY A 106 -0.70 -1.33 -3.48
N HIS A 107 0.02 -0.26 -3.15
CA HIS A 107 1.38 -0.36 -2.62
C HIS A 107 1.44 -1.10 -1.28
N SER A 108 0.48 -0.85 -0.39
CA SER A 108 0.39 -1.58 0.89
C SER A 108 0.11 -3.07 0.69
N ALA A 109 -0.81 -3.42 -0.23
CA ALA A 109 -1.14 -4.81 -0.53
C ALA A 109 0.03 -5.55 -1.20
N GLN A 110 0.61 -4.97 -2.24
CA GLN A 110 1.71 -5.61 -2.98
C GLN A 110 2.99 -5.72 -2.15
N SER A 111 3.37 -4.68 -1.43
CA SER A 111 4.56 -4.72 -0.57
C SER A 111 4.44 -5.75 0.53
N LYS A 112 3.26 -5.89 1.14
CA LYS A 112 3.02 -6.91 2.17
C LYS A 112 3.06 -8.33 1.61
N LEU A 113 2.42 -8.56 0.46
CA LEU A 113 2.46 -9.84 -0.25
C LEU A 113 3.90 -10.25 -0.56
N ILE A 114 4.66 -9.35 -1.17
CA ILE A 114 6.06 -9.60 -1.57
C ILE A 114 6.93 -9.82 -0.33
N ALA A 115 6.78 -9.01 0.72
CA ALA A 115 7.52 -9.20 1.96
C ALA A 115 7.28 -10.58 2.57
N ASN A 116 6.04 -11.07 2.55
CA ASN A 116 5.70 -12.40 3.06
C ASN A 116 6.37 -13.52 2.23
N VAL A 117 6.31 -13.41 0.90
CA VAL A 117 6.94 -14.40 -0.02
C VAL A 117 8.46 -14.39 0.14
N LEU A 118 9.09 -13.20 0.17
CA LEU A 118 10.53 -13.07 0.37
C LEU A 118 10.98 -13.55 1.75
N SER A 119 10.14 -13.38 2.78
CA SER A 119 10.40 -13.88 4.14
C SER A 119 10.40 -15.41 4.20
N ASP A 120 9.60 -16.08 3.39
CA ASP A 120 9.66 -17.54 3.26
C ASP A 120 10.94 -18.00 2.56
N LYS A 121 11.37 -17.25 1.54
CA LYS A 121 12.58 -17.57 0.79
C LYS A 121 13.86 -17.31 1.58
N TYR A 122 13.91 -16.23 2.33
CA TYR A 122 15.03 -15.78 3.14
C TYR A 122 14.58 -15.46 4.57
N PRO A 123 14.33 -16.50 5.41
CA PRO A 123 13.78 -16.30 6.75
C PRO A 123 14.63 -15.39 7.65
N GLU A 124 15.95 -15.38 7.43
CA GLU A 124 16.90 -14.53 8.16
C GLU A 124 16.72 -13.04 7.89
N LEU A 125 16.11 -12.66 6.76
CA LEU A 125 15.82 -11.28 6.37
C LEU A 125 14.36 -10.86 6.63
N LYS A 126 13.57 -11.71 7.27
CA LYS A 126 12.13 -11.48 7.47
C LYS A 126 11.82 -10.12 8.09
N GLU A 127 12.53 -9.76 9.15
CA GLU A 127 12.32 -8.48 9.83
C GLU A 127 12.56 -7.30 8.89
N GLN A 128 13.62 -7.36 8.09
CA GLN A 128 13.98 -6.32 7.13
C GLN A 128 12.93 -6.19 6.01
N PHE A 129 12.43 -7.31 5.48
CA PHE A 129 11.36 -7.29 4.47
C PHE A 129 10.05 -6.71 5.03
N GLN A 130 9.66 -7.11 6.24
CA GLN A 130 8.45 -6.59 6.86
C GLN A 130 8.56 -5.09 7.16
N ASN A 131 9.74 -4.64 7.60
CA ASN A 131 10.00 -3.22 7.82
C ASN A 131 9.94 -2.42 6.50
N GLU A 132 10.53 -2.94 5.44
CA GLU A 132 10.49 -2.31 4.10
C GLU A 132 9.04 -2.17 3.60
N ALA A 133 8.23 -3.23 3.73
CA ALA A 133 6.81 -3.19 3.36
C ALA A 133 6.04 -2.12 4.15
N LYS A 134 6.32 -2.01 5.45
CA LYS A 134 5.71 -0.99 6.30
C LYS A 134 6.10 0.41 5.84
N GLN A 135 7.37 0.65 5.56
CA GLN A 135 7.86 1.96 5.10
C GLN A 135 7.26 2.35 3.74
N ILE A 136 7.16 1.40 2.80
CA ILE A 136 6.50 1.63 1.50
C ILE A 136 5.04 2.03 1.72
N SER A 137 4.32 1.33 2.58
CA SER A 137 2.92 1.64 2.91
C SER A 137 2.78 3.02 3.55
N ASP A 138 3.60 3.32 4.55
CA ASP A 138 3.58 4.58 5.28
C ASP A 138 3.94 5.78 4.37
N SER A 139 4.86 5.60 3.42
CA SER A 139 5.23 6.65 2.46
C SER A 139 4.04 7.16 1.65
N ARG A 140 3.04 6.30 1.39
CA ARG A 140 1.81 6.69 0.67
C ARG A 140 0.88 7.56 1.50
N ASN A 141 0.87 7.38 2.81
CA ASN A 141 0.14 8.23 3.74
C ASN A 141 0.84 9.58 3.92
N VAL A 142 2.16 9.58 4.04
CA VAL A 142 2.97 10.81 4.10
C VAL A 142 2.77 11.66 2.84
N ALA A 143 2.72 11.02 1.66
CA ALA A 143 2.42 11.69 0.40
C ALA A 143 0.95 12.15 0.27
N ARG A 144 0.09 11.79 1.23
CA ARG A 144 -1.36 12.06 1.21
C ARG A 144 -2.07 11.48 -0.02
N ALA A 145 -1.50 10.41 -0.57
CA ALA A 145 -2.10 9.65 -1.66
C ALA A 145 -3.23 8.74 -1.18
N HIS A 146 -3.17 8.32 0.08
CA HIS A 146 -4.08 7.38 0.71
C HIS A 146 -4.50 7.83 2.11
N TYR A 147 -5.71 7.41 2.51
CA TYR A 147 -6.14 7.40 3.89
C TYR A 147 -5.45 6.26 4.63
N LYS A 148 -5.34 6.37 5.93
CA LYS A 148 -4.78 5.33 6.80
C LYS A 148 -5.54 4.00 6.68
N SER A 149 -6.87 4.06 6.56
CA SER A 149 -7.72 2.89 6.32
C SER A 149 -7.45 2.20 4.99
N ASP A 150 -7.08 2.93 3.93
CA ASP A 150 -6.65 2.34 2.65
C ASP A 150 -5.42 1.45 2.84
N SER A 151 -4.46 1.92 3.63
CA SER A 151 -3.20 1.22 3.91
C SER A 151 -3.42 0.02 4.83
N THR A 152 -4.23 0.17 5.86
CA THR A 152 -4.57 -0.92 6.80
C THR A 152 -5.27 -2.06 6.07
N PHE A 153 -6.27 -1.76 5.26
CA PHE A 153 -6.97 -2.77 4.46
C PHE A 153 -6.07 -3.35 3.36
N GLY A 154 -5.26 -2.53 2.70
CA GLY A 154 -4.29 -2.99 1.71
C GLY A 154 -3.31 -4.00 2.30
N THR A 155 -2.73 -3.73 3.46
CA THR A 155 -1.85 -4.66 4.17
C THR A 155 -2.54 -5.98 4.48
N ARG A 156 -3.80 -5.94 4.93
CA ARG A 156 -4.60 -7.14 5.17
C ARG A 156 -4.85 -7.94 3.89
N ILE A 157 -5.14 -7.27 2.78
CA ILE A 157 -5.28 -7.91 1.46
C ILE A 157 -3.97 -8.60 1.05
N GLY A 158 -2.82 -8.00 1.31
CA GLY A 158 -1.52 -8.61 1.06
C GLY A 158 -1.32 -9.91 1.83
N ASP A 159 -1.69 -9.93 3.10
CA ASP A 159 -1.66 -11.15 3.94
C ASP A 159 -2.63 -12.21 3.42
N ASP A 160 -3.84 -11.84 3.05
CA ASP A 160 -4.86 -12.75 2.54
C ASP A 160 -4.42 -13.39 1.19
N MET A 161 -3.85 -12.59 0.30
CA MET A 161 -3.28 -13.07 -0.97
C MET A 161 -2.14 -14.06 -0.73
N TYR A 162 -1.24 -13.75 0.19
CA TYR A 162 -0.15 -14.64 0.58
C TYR A 162 -0.67 -15.98 1.12
N ASN A 163 -1.64 -15.95 2.02
CA ASN A 163 -2.24 -17.16 2.58
C ASN A 163 -2.92 -18.01 1.50
N TYR A 164 -3.61 -17.37 0.56
CA TYR A 164 -4.21 -18.05 -0.58
C TYR A 164 -3.15 -18.74 -1.45
N LEU A 165 -2.07 -18.05 -1.79
CA LEU A 165 -0.97 -18.63 -2.56
C LEU A 165 -0.33 -19.81 -1.85
N LYS A 166 -0.13 -19.70 -0.55
CA LYS A 166 0.46 -20.76 0.27
C LYS A 166 -0.42 -22.01 0.31
N GLN A 167 -1.73 -21.86 0.45
CA GLN A 167 -2.71 -22.95 0.39
C GLN A 167 -2.77 -23.65 -0.96
N ASN A 168 -2.45 -22.94 -2.05
CA ASN A 168 -2.45 -23.45 -3.41
C ASN A 168 -1.05 -23.89 -3.90
N ASN A 169 -0.16 -24.24 -2.98
CA ASN A 169 1.21 -24.74 -3.26
C ASN A 169 2.08 -23.76 -4.06
N TYR A 170 1.86 -22.47 -3.95
CA TYR A 170 2.78 -21.48 -4.45
C TYR A 170 4.06 -21.53 -3.62
N GLY A 171 5.14 -21.91 -4.14
CA GLY A 171 6.42 -22.09 -3.42
C GLY A 171 6.96 -23.51 -3.47
N VAL A 172 6.14 -24.52 -3.80
CA VAL A 172 6.61 -25.89 -4.04
C VAL A 172 7.20 -26.05 -5.46
N ARG A 173 6.95 -25.06 -6.36
CA ARG A 173 7.46 -25.06 -7.73
C ARG A 173 8.85 -24.42 -7.88
N SER A 174 9.46 -23.98 -6.80
CA SER A 174 10.76 -23.34 -6.80
C SER A 174 11.90 -24.24 -6.30
N ILE A 175 11.68 -25.55 -6.37
CA ILE A 175 12.73 -26.56 -6.10
C ILE A 175 13.20 -27.13 -7.42
#